data_1b023a6ad04ff567b421153f0a4b9b6d
#
_entry.id   1b023a6ad04ff567b421153f0a4b9b6d
#
_cell.length_a   1.000
_cell.length_b   1.000
_cell.length_c   1.000
_cell.angle_alpha   90.00
_cell.angle_beta   90.00
_cell.angle_gamma   90.00
#
_symmetry.space_group_name_H-M   'P 1'
#
loop_
_entity.id
_entity.type
_entity.pdbx_description
1 polymer ?
#
loop_
_entity_poly.entity_id
_entity_poly.type
_entity_poly.pdbx_seq_one_letter_code
_entity_poly.pdbx_strand_id
1 'polypeptide(L)'
;MDIKVSGRKTTVTDALRSHVEEKIGEALKVFDIEPMTCDVVLRYEKNPSIAEPAIVEVTVRARGSVIRVAEHGADMYAAISIAEIGRAHV
;
A
#
# COMPACT_ATOMS: atom_id res chain seq x y z
N MET A 1 5.17 -1.45 -15.30
CA MET A 1 4.16 -1.23 -14.24
C MET A 1 4.49 0.05 -13.49
N ASP A 2 3.53 0.95 -13.41
CA ASP A 2 3.73 2.23 -12.74
C ASP A 2 3.14 2.20 -11.34
N ILE A 3 4.00 2.24 -10.35
CA ILE A 3 3.58 2.35 -8.95
C ILE A 3 3.87 3.77 -8.49
N LYS A 4 2.82 4.47 -8.11
CA LYS A 4 2.92 5.84 -7.64
C LYS A 4 2.71 5.86 -6.13
N VAL A 5 3.69 6.37 -5.39
CA VAL A 5 3.62 6.43 -3.93
C VAL A 5 3.52 7.89 -3.51
N SER A 6 2.51 8.21 -2.72
CA SER A 6 2.33 9.56 -2.20
C SER A 6 1.97 9.51 -0.72
N GLY A 7 2.23 10.63 -0.04
CA GLY A 7 1.88 10.78 1.38
C GLY A 7 0.80 11.83 1.55
N ARG A 8 -0.16 11.55 2.41
CA ARG A 8 -1.19 12.52 2.78
C ARG A 8 -0.82 13.07 4.16
N LYS A 9 -0.32 14.31 4.18
CA LYS A 9 0.15 14.98 5.41
C LYS A 9 1.28 14.21 6.09
N THR A 10 2.06 13.47 5.30
CA THR A 10 3.25 12.77 5.78
C THR A 10 4.28 12.75 4.66
N THR A 11 5.55 12.63 5.04
CA THR A 11 6.64 12.58 4.07
C THR A 11 6.90 11.13 3.66
N VAL A 12 7.01 10.92 2.35
CA VAL A 12 7.42 9.63 1.81
C VAL A 12 8.93 9.66 1.62
N THR A 13 9.65 8.91 2.46
CA THR A 13 11.10 8.80 2.35
C THR A 13 11.46 7.84 1.22
N ASP A 14 12.71 7.90 0.75
CA ASP A 14 13.19 6.96 -0.26
C ASP A 14 13.09 5.52 0.23
N ALA A 15 13.36 5.30 1.52
CA ALA A 15 13.26 3.98 2.11
C ALA A 15 11.82 3.46 2.09
N LEU A 16 10.86 4.30 2.42
CA LEU A 16 9.44 3.92 2.37
C LEU A 16 9.00 3.63 0.93
N ARG A 17 9.42 4.48 0.00
CA ARG A 17 9.09 4.30 -1.41
C ARG A 17 9.62 2.96 -1.92
N SER A 18 10.89 2.66 -1.63
CA SER A 18 11.50 1.41 -2.05
C SER A 18 10.80 0.19 -1.43
N HIS A 19 10.42 0.31 -0.16
CA HIS A 19 9.72 -0.76 0.54
C HIS A 19 8.35 -1.03 -0.09
N VAL A 20 7.61 0.03 -0.43
CA VAL A 20 6.32 -0.10 -1.11
C VAL A 20 6.49 -0.76 -2.48
N GLU A 21 7.43 -0.27 -3.27
CA GLU A 21 7.65 -0.81 -4.60
C GLU A 21 8.01 -2.28 -4.56
N GLU A 22 8.86 -2.66 -3.62
CA GLU A 22 9.27 -4.06 -3.45
C GLU A 22 8.08 -4.94 -3.03
N LYS A 23 7.39 -4.56 -1.95
CA LYS A 23 6.33 -5.40 -1.39
C LYS A 23 5.09 -5.46 -2.26
N ILE A 24 4.63 -4.33 -2.74
CA ILE A 24 3.44 -4.29 -3.59
C ILE A 24 3.75 -4.88 -4.97
N GLY A 25 4.95 -4.61 -5.50
CA GLY A 25 5.38 -5.20 -6.78
C GLY A 25 5.41 -6.72 -6.73
N GLU A 26 5.92 -7.30 -5.65
CA GLU A 26 5.91 -8.76 -5.47
C GLU A 26 4.50 -9.32 -5.39
N ALA A 27 3.61 -8.62 -4.67
CA ALA A 27 2.22 -9.05 -4.55
C ALA A 27 1.52 -9.11 -5.91
N LEU A 28 1.74 -8.10 -6.73
CA LEU A 28 1.14 -8.04 -8.06
C LEU A 28 1.66 -9.15 -8.97
N LYS A 29 2.94 -9.48 -8.86
CA LYS A 29 3.53 -10.57 -9.64
C LYS A 29 2.95 -11.92 -9.24
N VAL A 30 2.77 -12.16 -7.96
CA VAL A 30 2.23 -13.43 -7.45
C VAL A 30 0.83 -13.68 -8.02
N PHE A 31 0.01 -12.65 -8.14
CA PHE A 31 -1.34 -12.78 -8.68
C PHE A 31 -1.41 -12.66 -10.20
N ASP A 32 -0.28 -12.50 -10.84
CA ASP A 32 -0.21 -12.36 -12.31
C ASP A 32 -1.12 -11.23 -12.81
N ILE A 33 -1.13 -10.15 -12.05
CA ILE A 33 -1.89 -8.95 -12.40
C ILE A 33 -0.98 -8.02 -13.18
N GLU A 34 -1.46 -7.57 -14.34
CA GLU A 34 -0.77 -6.55 -15.11
C GLU A 34 -1.56 -5.25 -14.99
N PRO A 35 -1.32 -4.47 -13.93
CA PRO A 35 -2.08 -3.24 -13.72
C PRO A 35 -1.66 -2.16 -14.70
N MET A 36 -2.60 -1.33 -15.12
CA MET A 36 -2.30 -0.14 -15.90
C MET A 36 -1.64 0.90 -15.00
N THR A 37 -2.14 1.04 -13.77
CA THR A 37 -1.56 1.92 -12.76
C THR A 37 -1.79 1.33 -11.37
N CYS A 38 -0.90 1.70 -10.44
CA CYS A 38 -1.06 1.34 -9.04
C CYS A 38 -0.73 2.59 -8.21
N ASP A 39 -1.71 3.08 -7.47
CA ASP A 39 -1.53 4.24 -6.60
C ASP A 39 -1.50 3.78 -5.15
N VAL A 40 -0.45 4.19 -4.43
CA VAL A 40 -0.30 3.87 -3.01
C VAL A 40 -0.26 5.18 -2.24
N VAL A 41 -1.17 5.34 -1.29
CA VAL A 41 -1.24 6.52 -0.44
C VAL A 41 -0.92 6.11 0.99
N LEU A 42 0.06 6.79 1.58
CA LEU A 42 0.48 6.56 2.96
C LEU A 42 -0.05 7.71 3.81
N ARG A 43 -0.71 7.38 4.91
CA ARG A 43 -1.20 8.39 5.83
C ARG A 43 -1.21 7.86 7.26
N TYR A 44 -1.34 8.77 8.22
CA TYR A 44 -1.43 8.40 9.63
C TYR A 44 -2.75 8.88 10.21
N GLU A 45 -3.37 8.02 11.02
CA GLU A 45 -4.53 8.40 11.79
C GLU A 45 -4.10 9.29 12.95
N LYS A 46 -4.80 10.40 13.15
CA LYS A 46 -4.43 11.39 14.18
C LYS A 46 -4.93 11.04 15.58
N ASN A 47 -5.89 10.14 15.68
CA ASN A 47 -6.46 9.79 16.98
C ASN A 47 -5.44 8.99 17.80
N PRO A 48 -4.96 9.54 18.94
CA PRO A 48 -3.91 8.87 19.72
C PRO A 48 -4.36 7.58 20.39
N SER A 49 -5.64 7.30 20.42
CA SER A 49 -6.15 6.06 21.03
C SER A 49 -6.11 4.88 20.07
N ILE A 50 -5.76 5.12 18.79
CA ILE A 50 -5.69 4.05 17.81
C ILE A 50 -4.34 3.36 17.87
N ALA A 51 -4.36 2.03 18.08
CA ALA A 51 -3.13 1.24 18.23
C ALA A 51 -2.36 1.07 16.93
N GLU A 52 -3.06 1.14 15.79
CA GLU A 52 -2.45 0.96 14.47
C GLU A 52 -2.71 2.20 13.61
N PRO A 53 -1.95 3.29 13.85
CA PRO A 53 -2.21 4.56 13.20
C PRO A 53 -1.69 4.68 11.77
N ALA A 54 -0.78 3.83 11.36
CA ALA A 54 -0.24 3.88 10.00
C ALA A 54 -1.21 3.21 9.05
N ILE A 55 -1.55 3.91 7.96
CA ILE A 55 -2.54 3.42 6.99
C ILE A 55 -1.93 3.44 5.60
N VAL A 56 -2.09 2.34 4.88
CA VAL A 56 -1.69 2.20 3.49
C VAL A 56 -2.94 1.96 2.67
N GLU A 57 -3.19 2.81 1.69
CA GLU A 57 -4.30 2.66 0.77
C GLU A 57 -3.74 2.36 -0.62
N VAL A 58 -4.08 1.21 -1.16
CA VAL A 58 -3.61 0.76 -2.47
C VAL A 58 -4.78 0.74 -3.44
N THR A 59 -4.64 1.42 -4.55
CA THR A 59 -5.63 1.39 -5.64
C THR A 59 -4.95 0.86 -6.88
N VAL A 60 -5.40 -0.29 -7.36
CA VAL A 60 -4.89 -0.92 -8.57
C VAL A 60 -5.94 -0.77 -9.67
N ARG A 61 -5.53 -0.14 -10.77
CA ARG A 61 -6.40 -0.01 -11.95
C ARG A 61 -5.89 -0.96 -13.01
N ALA A 62 -6.67 -2.00 -13.25
CA ALA A 62 -6.41 -2.97 -14.30
C ALA A 62 -7.50 -2.83 -15.37
N ARG A 63 -7.31 -3.52 -16.48
CA ARG A 63 -8.27 -3.46 -17.57
C ARG A 63 -9.65 -3.91 -17.08
N GLY A 64 -10.61 -2.99 -17.10
CA GLY A 64 -11.98 -3.29 -16.74
C GLY A 64 -12.26 -3.41 -15.24
N SER A 65 -11.27 -3.14 -14.39
CA SER A 65 -11.43 -3.31 -12.94
C SER A 65 -10.64 -2.26 -12.15
N VAL A 66 -11.17 -1.92 -10.98
CA VAL A 66 -10.46 -1.11 -9.99
C VAL A 66 -10.52 -1.85 -8.67
N ILE A 67 -9.36 -2.13 -8.09
CA ILE A 67 -9.27 -2.84 -6.82
C ILE A 67 -8.69 -1.88 -5.79
N ARG A 68 -9.35 -1.75 -4.64
CA ARG A 68 -8.91 -0.90 -3.55
C ARG A 68 -8.73 -1.70 -2.29
N VAL A 69 -7.57 -1.53 -1.65
CA VAL A 69 -7.24 -2.20 -0.40
C VAL A 69 -6.71 -1.15 0.57
N ALA A 70 -7.17 -1.20 1.82
CA ALA A 70 -6.64 -0.34 2.87
C ALA A 70 -6.23 -1.22 4.04
N GLU A 71 -5.02 -1.03 4.52
CA GLU A 71 -4.47 -1.79 5.64
C GLU A 71 -3.87 -0.87 6.69
N HIS A 72 -3.87 -1.33 7.93
CA HIS A 72 -3.37 -0.57 9.09
C HIS A 72 -2.20 -1.30 9.73
N GLY A 73 -1.30 -0.55 10.33
CA GLY A 73 -0.19 -1.12 11.07
C GLY A 73 0.27 -0.20 12.19
N ALA A 74 1.06 -0.73 13.11
CA ALA A 74 1.64 0.04 14.20
C ALA A 74 2.60 1.12 13.69
N ASP A 75 3.32 0.81 12.61
CA ASP A 75 4.11 1.77 11.87
C ASP A 75 3.90 1.55 10.37
N MET A 76 4.47 2.43 9.56
CA MET A 76 4.23 2.40 8.12
C MET A 76 4.82 1.14 7.45
N TYR A 77 5.97 0.67 7.91
CA TYR A 77 6.55 -0.56 7.34
C TYR A 77 5.68 -1.77 7.63
N ALA A 78 5.13 -1.85 8.85
CA ALA A 78 4.21 -2.92 9.22
C ALA A 78 2.93 -2.86 8.38
N ALA A 79 2.37 -1.67 8.18
CA ALA A 79 1.17 -1.50 7.37
C ALA A 79 1.40 -1.95 5.92
N ILE A 80 2.54 -1.59 5.34
CA ILE A 80 2.89 -1.99 3.98
C ILE A 80 3.03 -3.51 3.89
N SER A 81 3.69 -4.13 4.86
CA SER A 81 3.87 -5.57 4.89
C SER A 81 2.54 -6.31 5.05
N ILE A 82 1.63 -5.77 5.86
CA ILE A 82 0.29 -6.34 6.01
C ILE A 82 -0.49 -6.24 4.69
N ALA A 83 -0.34 -5.14 3.96
CA ALA A 83 -0.99 -4.97 2.67
C ALA A 83 -0.54 -6.06 1.68
N GLU A 84 0.74 -6.44 1.72
CA GLU A 84 1.24 -7.54 0.92
C GLU A 84 0.66 -8.87 1.39
N ILE A 85 0.70 -9.14 2.70
CA ILE A 85 0.23 -10.39 3.29
C ILE A 85 -1.28 -10.51 3.19
N GLY A 86 -2.01 -9.40 3.33
CA GLY A 86 -3.47 -9.39 3.31
C GLY A 86 -4.05 -10.04 2.07
N ARG A 87 -3.35 -9.96 0.96
CA ARG A 87 -3.76 -10.60 -0.29
C ARG A 87 -3.89 -12.12 -0.18
N ALA A 88 -3.12 -12.72 0.73
CA ALA A 88 -3.13 -14.17 0.89
C ALA A 88 -4.41 -14.69 1.54
N HIS A 89 -5.21 -13.81 2.08
CA HIS A 89 -6.48 -14.16 2.72
C HIS A 89 -7.68 -14.04 1.79
N VAL A 90 -7.43 -13.69 0.56
CA VAL A 90 -8.49 -13.53 -0.43
C VAL A 90 -8.88 -14.86 -1.06
#